data_360b092648e7797ec7a843c1773dda96
#
_entry.id   360b092648e7797ec7a843c1773dda96
#
_cell.length_a   1.000
_cell.length_b   1.000
_cell.length_c   1.000
_cell.angle_alpha   90.00
_cell.angle_beta   90.00
_cell.angle_gamma   90.00
#
_symmetry.space_group_name_H-M   'P 1'
#
loop_
_entity.id
_entity.type
_entity.pdbx_description
1 polymer ?
#
loop_
_entity_poly.entity_id
_entity_poly.type
_entity_poly.pdbx_seq_one_letter_code
_entity_poly.pdbx_strand_id
1 'polypeptide(L)'
;SYTYNIAKRKFQEYTELTTPQYATRHNASVVLKYSIPRIGTIVGLTNRFSSGRPYHNPDLPGLMNDHVKPYNSLDLGLTFLPSKKVIIHASATNILCRKNEFGRVNNKAILASNDHFFYIGVFITLGKKAAYDVSNF
;
A
#
# COMPACT_ATOMS: atom_id res chain seq x y z
N SER A 1 -9.80 -5.79 5.35
CA SER A 1 -9.61 -5.34 6.75
C SER A 1 -9.87 -3.85 6.85
N TYR A 2 -10.39 -3.42 8.00
CA TYR A 2 -10.58 -2.01 8.36
C TYR A 2 -10.19 -1.82 9.82
N THR A 3 -9.48 -0.74 10.10
CA THR A 3 -9.07 -0.37 11.45
C THR A 3 -9.41 1.10 11.70
N TYR A 4 -10.09 1.35 12.81
CA TYR A 4 -10.29 2.69 13.36
C TYR A 4 -9.39 2.88 14.57
N ASN A 5 -8.57 3.92 14.58
CA ASN A 5 -7.58 4.18 15.63
C ASN A 5 -7.76 5.59 16.21
N ILE A 6 -7.85 5.67 17.53
CA ILE A 6 -7.79 6.93 18.27
C ILE A 6 -6.55 6.88 19.14
N ALA A 7 -5.55 7.65 18.77
CA ALA A 7 -4.32 7.79 19.54
C ALA A 7 -4.14 9.25 19.96
N LYS A 8 -3.89 9.47 21.24
CA LYS A 8 -3.52 10.77 21.78
C LYS A 8 -2.26 10.62 22.63
N ARG A 9 -1.33 11.53 22.50
CA ARG A 9 -0.08 11.52 23.25
C ARG A 9 0.25 12.93 23.71
N LYS A 10 0.76 13.05 24.93
CA LYS A 10 1.38 14.27 25.44
C LYS A 10 2.90 14.14 25.29
N PHE A 11 3.51 15.01 24.51
CA PHE A 11 4.97 15.15 24.44
C PHE A 11 5.44 16.12 25.51
N GLN A 12 6.70 16.03 25.90
CA GLN A 12 7.25 16.87 27.00
C GLN A 12 7.03 18.38 26.79
N GLU A 13 7.12 18.83 25.55
CA GLU A 13 7.00 20.24 25.17
C GLU A 13 5.55 20.66 24.81
N TYR A 14 4.61 19.72 24.83
CA TYR A 14 3.22 20.02 24.49
C TYR A 14 2.38 20.23 25.74
N THR A 15 1.64 21.32 25.75
CA THR A 15 0.70 21.64 26.85
C THR A 15 -0.54 20.73 26.82
N GLU A 16 -0.90 20.20 25.65
CA GLU A 16 -2.13 19.44 25.41
C GLU A 16 -1.85 18.05 24.83
N LEU A 17 -2.88 17.19 24.97
CA LEU A 17 -2.89 15.87 24.32
C LEU A 17 -3.13 16.03 22.81
N THR A 18 -2.18 15.63 21.99
CA THR A 18 -2.24 15.72 20.53
C THR A 18 -2.19 14.35 19.87
N THR A 19 -2.71 14.26 18.64
CA THR A 19 -2.57 13.06 17.82
C THR A 19 -1.14 12.94 17.30
N PRO A 20 -0.45 11.78 17.47
CA PRO A 20 0.90 11.58 16.95
C PRO A 20 0.98 11.76 15.43
N GLN A 21 2.08 12.30 14.94
CA GLN A 21 2.30 12.63 13.52
C GLN A 21 2.13 11.43 12.56
N TYR A 22 2.37 10.21 13.02
CA TYR A 22 2.24 9.00 12.21
C TYR A 22 0.91 8.26 12.42
N ALA A 23 0.06 8.73 13.33
CA ALA A 23 -1.22 8.09 13.61
C ALA A 23 -2.25 8.49 12.55
N THR A 24 -2.83 7.48 11.91
CA THR A 24 -3.95 7.63 10.99
C THR A 24 -5.21 7.13 11.66
N ARG A 25 -6.31 7.86 11.52
CA ARG A 25 -7.59 7.51 12.17
C ARG A 25 -8.27 6.33 11.52
N HIS A 26 -8.28 6.29 10.19
CA HIS A 26 -8.92 5.24 9.41
C HIS A 26 -7.89 4.56 8.52
N ASN A 27 -7.82 3.24 8.57
CA ASN A 27 -7.00 2.41 7.70
C ASN A 27 -7.87 1.30 7.13
N ALA A 28 -7.84 1.12 5.82
CA ALA A 28 -8.56 0.06 5.13
C ALA A 28 -7.65 -0.64 4.14
N SER A 29 -7.80 -1.96 4.04
CA SER A 29 -7.15 -2.76 3.01
C SER A 29 -8.13 -3.78 2.45
N VAL A 30 -8.26 -3.78 1.13
CA VAL A 30 -9.06 -4.74 0.38
C VAL A 30 -8.13 -5.53 -0.53
N VAL A 31 -8.15 -6.84 -0.40
CA VAL A 31 -7.40 -7.76 -1.25
C VAL A 31 -8.39 -8.64 -1.99
N LEU A 32 -8.34 -8.60 -3.31
CA LEU A 32 -9.10 -9.46 -4.20
C LEU A 32 -8.12 -10.37 -4.93
N LYS A 33 -8.41 -11.66 -4.95
CA LYS A 33 -7.64 -12.67 -5.68
C LYS A 33 -8.59 -13.47 -6.53
N TYR A 34 -8.29 -13.59 -7.82
CA TYR A 34 -9.09 -14.35 -8.76
C TYR A 34 -8.20 -15.32 -9.53
N SER A 35 -8.55 -16.59 -9.49
CA SER A 35 -7.85 -17.65 -10.21
C SER A 35 -8.62 -18.02 -11.46
N ILE A 36 -7.92 -18.12 -12.60
CA ILE A 36 -8.46 -18.54 -13.90
C ILE A 36 -7.73 -19.83 -14.31
N PRO A 37 -8.20 -21.01 -13.85
CA PRO A 37 -7.49 -22.29 -14.04
C PRO A 37 -7.32 -22.65 -15.53
N ARG A 38 -8.31 -22.28 -16.37
CA ARG A 38 -8.30 -22.57 -17.81
C ARG A 38 -7.04 -22.05 -18.52
N ILE A 39 -6.50 -20.92 -18.09
CA ILE A 39 -5.29 -20.30 -18.68
C ILE A 39 -4.12 -20.29 -17.69
N GLY A 40 -4.23 -20.97 -16.54
CA GLY A 40 -3.17 -21.03 -15.55
C GLY A 40 -2.80 -19.65 -14.97
N THR A 41 -3.77 -18.77 -14.78
CA THR A 41 -3.50 -17.38 -14.38
C THR A 41 -4.19 -17.04 -13.06
N ILE A 42 -3.46 -16.31 -12.20
CA ILE A 42 -3.98 -15.75 -10.97
C ILE A 42 -3.81 -14.22 -11.04
N VAL A 43 -4.89 -13.51 -10.81
CA VAL A 43 -4.90 -12.04 -10.74
C VAL A 43 -5.14 -11.61 -9.29
N GLY A 44 -4.30 -10.76 -8.77
CA GLY A 44 -4.43 -10.15 -7.45
C GLY A 44 -4.59 -8.64 -7.55
N LEU A 45 -5.53 -8.08 -6.84
CA LEU A 45 -5.75 -6.65 -6.71
C LEU A 45 -5.74 -6.28 -5.24
N THR A 46 -4.91 -5.32 -4.87
CA THR A 46 -4.83 -4.82 -3.48
C THR A 46 -5.05 -3.32 -3.46
N ASN A 47 -6.08 -2.89 -2.77
CA ASN A 47 -6.29 -1.48 -2.48
C ASN A 47 -5.95 -1.20 -1.03
N ARG A 48 -5.15 -0.17 -0.78
CA ARG A 48 -4.79 0.32 0.56
C ARG A 48 -5.19 1.78 0.69
N PHE A 49 -5.94 2.06 1.72
CA PHE A 49 -6.40 3.39 2.07
C PHE A 49 -5.99 3.73 3.50
N SER A 50 -5.58 4.98 3.72
CA SER A 50 -5.29 5.51 5.05
C SER A 50 -5.71 6.98 5.10
N SER A 51 -6.40 7.39 6.16
CA SER A 51 -6.75 8.80 6.35
C SER A 51 -5.48 9.66 6.48
N GLY A 52 -5.60 10.95 6.20
CA GLY A 52 -4.49 11.88 6.29
C GLY A 52 -3.82 11.84 7.66
N ARG A 53 -2.50 11.87 7.69
CA ARG A 53 -1.71 11.97 8.92
C ARG A 53 -1.71 13.41 9.41
N PRO A 54 -1.81 13.65 10.74
CA PRO A 54 -1.70 14.99 11.28
C PRO A 54 -0.28 15.53 11.11
N TYR A 55 -0.16 16.81 10.87
CA TYR A 55 1.09 17.56 10.90
C TYR A 55 0.88 18.92 11.55
N HIS A 56 1.96 19.53 12.02
CA HIS A 56 1.90 20.88 12.56
C HIS A 56 2.01 21.89 11.42
N ASN A 57 0.94 22.67 11.22
CA ASN A 57 0.92 23.81 10.30
C ASN A 57 1.17 25.10 11.10
N PRO A 58 2.26 25.81 10.85
CA PRO A 58 2.59 27.03 11.61
C PRO A 58 1.61 28.18 11.35
N ASP A 59 0.86 28.14 10.26
CA ASP A 59 -0.12 29.17 9.88
C ASP A 59 -1.48 29.00 10.61
N LEU A 60 -1.67 27.91 11.35
CA LEU A 60 -2.88 27.61 12.09
C LEU A 60 -2.64 27.54 13.60
N PRO A 61 -3.61 27.94 14.44
CA PRO A 61 -3.47 27.85 15.89
C PRO A 61 -3.52 26.39 16.37
N GLY A 62 -2.78 26.08 17.45
CA GLY A 62 -2.74 24.76 18.07
C GLY A 62 -1.61 23.87 17.55
N LEU A 63 -1.49 22.68 18.15
CA LEU A 63 -0.47 21.69 17.82
C LEU A 63 -1.09 20.55 16.99
N MET A 64 -0.36 20.04 15.97
CA MET A 64 -0.86 18.99 15.07
C MET A 64 -2.25 19.29 14.49
N ASN A 65 -2.38 20.53 14.02
CA ASN A 65 -3.64 21.23 13.70
C ASN A 65 -4.13 21.01 12.27
N ASP A 66 -3.35 20.29 11.43
CA ASP A 66 -3.68 20.06 10.03
C ASP A 66 -3.38 18.61 9.63
N HIS A 67 -3.88 18.16 8.46
CA HIS A 67 -3.74 16.80 7.97
C HIS A 67 -3.26 16.81 6.51
N VAL A 68 -2.33 15.91 6.19
CA VAL A 68 -1.97 15.63 4.79
C VAL A 68 -3.13 14.96 4.05
N LYS A 69 -3.05 14.92 2.73
CA LYS A 69 -4.05 14.20 1.92
C LYS A 69 -4.11 12.72 2.29
N PRO A 70 -5.30 12.10 2.23
CA PRO A 70 -5.42 10.67 2.47
C PRO A 70 -4.55 9.87 1.49
N TYR A 71 -3.89 8.85 2.03
CA TYR A 71 -3.14 7.88 1.25
C TYR A 71 -4.10 6.91 0.55
N ASN A 72 -3.84 6.62 -0.72
CA ASN A 72 -4.52 5.54 -1.43
C ASN A 72 -3.56 4.94 -2.46
N SER A 73 -3.43 3.61 -2.46
CA SER A 73 -2.66 2.85 -3.44
C SER A 73 -3.49 1.68 -3.95
N LEU A 74 -3.50 1.52 -5.26
CA LEU A 74 -4.07 0.34 -5.92
C LEU A 74 -2.92 -0.42 -6.59
N ASP A 75 -2.71 -1.66 -6.17
CA ASP A 75 -1.65 -2.52 -6.63
C ASP A 75 -2.24 -3.71 -7.41
N LEU A 76 -1.60 -4.10 -8.49
CA LEU A 76 -1.97 -5.23 -9.34
C LEU A 76 -0.86 -6.27 -9.31
N GLY A 77 -1.22 -7.54 -9.13
CA GLY A 77 -0.34 -8.70 -9.28
C GLY A 77 -0.92 -9.66 -10.29
N LEU A 78 -0.08 -10.20 -11.15
CA LEU A 78 -0.43 -11.21 -12.13
C LEU A 78 0.57 -12.37 -12.04
N THR A 79 0.06 -13.57 -11.83
CA THR A 79 0.87 -14.78 -11.87
C THR A 79 0.34 -15.68 -12.96
N PHE A 80 1.19 -16.00 -13.93
CA PHE A 80 0.86 -16.85 -15.06
C PHE A 80 1.74 -18.10 -15.03
N LEU A 81 1.12 -19.26 -15.15
CA LEU A 81 1.76 -20.58 -15.20
C LEU A 81 1.57 -21.19 -16.61
N PRO A 82 2.45 -20.87 -17.56
CA PRO A 82 2.37 -21.45 -18.91
C PRO A 82 2.65 -22.96 -18.91
N SER A 83 3.35 -23.46 -17.90
CA SER A 83 3.57 -24.88 -17.67
C SER A 83 3.79 -25.18 -16.19
N LYS A 84 3.74 -26.46 -15.81
CA LYS A 84 4.01 -26.91 -14.43
C LYS A 84 5.46 -26.66 -13.95
N LYS A 85 6.32 -26.10 -14.79
CA LYS A 85 7.73 -25.82 -14.48
C LYS A 85 8.09 -24.34 -14.59
N VAL A 86 7.18 -23.52 -15.08
CA VAL A 86 7.46 -22.09 -15.34
C VAL A 86 6.39 -21.25 -14.66
N ILE A 87 6.82 -20.27 -13.89
CA ILE A 87 5.97 -19.20 -13.36
C ILE A 87 6.46 -17.87 -13.90
N ILE A 88 5.56 -17.08 -14.44
CA ILE A 88 5.80 -15.69 -14.80
C ILE A 88 4.97 -14.86 -13.82
N HIS A 89 5.65 -13.99 -13.06
CA HIS A 89 5.00 -13.09 -12.12
C HIS A 89 5.27 -11.65 -12.54
N ALA A 90 4.21 -10.87 -12.66
CA ALA A 90 4.28 -9.44 -12.89
C ALA A 90 3.54 -8.71 -11.76
N SER A 91 4.07 -7.61 -11.30
CA SER A 91 3.39 -6.76 -10.31
C SER A 91 3.61 -5.27 -10.62
N ALA A 92 2.60 -4.49 -10.31
CA ALA A 92 2.62 -3.04 -10.44
C ALA A 92 2.00 -2.43 -9.17
N THR A 93 2.72 -1.50 -8.54
CA THR A 93 2.22 -0.77 -7.38
C THR A 93 1.74 0.62 -7.80
N ASN A 94 0.71 1.12 -7.09
CA ASN A 94 0.11 2.42 -7.32
C ASN A 94 -0.26 2.68 -8.79
N ILE A 95 -0.99 1.73 -9.41
CA ILE A 95 -1.38 1.78 -10.83
C ILE A 95 -2.25 2.99 -11.19
N LEU A 96 -2.87 3.65 -10.18
CA LEU A 96 -3.62 4.89 -10.35
C LEU A 96 -2.73 6.13 -10.45
N CYS A 97 -1.41 5.97 -10.36
CA CYS A 97 -0.43 7.05 -10.44
C CYS A 97 -0.69 8.20 -9.42
N ARG A 98 -1.27 7.86 -8.26
CA ARG A 98 -1.62 8.85 -7.26
C ARG A 98 -0.38 9.34 -6.53
N LYS A 99 -0.18 10.64 -6.48
CA LYS A 99 0.87 11.28 -5.68
C LYS A 99 0.45 11.28 -4.21
N ASN A 100 0.96 10.31 -3.45
CA ASN A 100 0.68 10.15 -2.03
C ASN A 100 1.61 11.03 -1.20
N GLU A 101 1.03 11.83 -0.30
CA GLU A 101 1.77 12.70 0.62
C GLU A 101 2.01 11.96 1.95
N PHE A 102 3.26 11.93 2.42
CA PHE A 102 3.64 11.30 3.69
C PHE A 102 3.80 12.30 4.85
N GLY A 103 3.90 13.56 4.54
CA GLY A 103 4.05 14.64 5.49
C GLY A 103 4.14 15.98 4.79
N ARG A 104 4.27 17.06 5.55
CA ARG A 104 4.57 18.41 5.06
C ARG A 104 5.61 19.06 5.95
N VAL A 105 6.54 19.78 5.33
CA VAL A 105 7.51 20.65 6.01
C VAL A 105 7.47 21.99 5.32
N ASN A 106 7.24 23.07 6.08
CA ASN A 106 7.09 24.43 5.56
C ASN A 106 6.10 24.51 4.38
N ASN A 107 4.93 23.90 4.54
CA ASN A 107 3.87 23.79 3.54
C ASN A 107 4.24 23.01 2.25
N LYS A 108 5.47 22.49 2.14
CA LYS A 108 5.88 21.62 1.03
C LYS A 108 5.53 20.16 1.33
N ALA A 109 4.83 19.51 0.42
CA ALA A 109 4.50 18.10 0.54
C ALA A 109 5.75 17.22 0.41
N ILE A 110 5.90 16.26 1.33
CA ILE A 110 6.89 15.18 1.24
C ILE A 110 6.21 14.03 0.50
N LEU A 111 6.67 13.77 -0.72
CA LEU A 111 6.17 12.69 -1.56
C LEU A 111 7.10 11.47 -1.47
N ALA A 112 6.59 10.28 -1.78
CA ALA A 112 7.44 9.12 -2.00
C ALA A 112 8.36 9.36 -3.21
N SER A 113 9.62 8.97 -3.11
CA SER A 113 10.58 9.08 -4.22
C SER A 113 10.20 8.18 -5.41
N ASN A 114 9.55 7.05 -5.15
CA ASN A 114 9.09 6.08 -6.14
C ASN A 114 7.63 5.73 -5.87
N ASP A 115 6.70 6.48 -6.48
CA ASP A 115 5.26 6.22 -6.33
C ASP A 115 4.77 5.02 -7.17
N HIS A 116 5.55 4.65 -8.22
CA HIS A 116 5.23 3.53 -9.11
C HIS A 116 6.38 2.57 -9.13
N PHE A 117 6.07 1.29 -9.02
CA PHE A 117 7.06 0.24 -9.16
C PHE A 117 6.48 -0.88 -10.02
N PHE A 118 7.24 -1.31 -11.03
CA PHE A 118 6.90 -2.45 -11.88
C PHE A 118 7.95 -3.53 -11.68
N TYR A 119 7.50 -4.75 -11.53
CA TYR A 119 8.33 -5.93 -11.40
C TYR A 119 7.83 -7.03 -12.32
N ILE A 120 8.76 -7.69 -13.02
CA ILE A 120 8.51 -8.92 -13.78
C ILE A 120 9.58 -9.93 -13.40
N GLY A 121 9.16 -11.12 -13.00
CA GLY A 121 10.04 -12.23 -12.66
C GLY A 121 9.60 -13.51 -13.37
N VAL A 122 10.59 -14.31 -13.77
CA VAL A 122 10.38 -15.64 -14.34
C VAL A 122 11.09 -16.67 -13.48
N PHE A 123 10.36 -17.69 -13.05
CA PHE A 123 10.88 -18.80 -12.26
C PHE A 123 10.77 -20.09 -13.08
N ILE A 124 11.89 -20.80 -13.21
CA ILE A 124 11.97 -22.04 -13.99
C ILE A 124 12.48 -23.17 -13.10
N THR A 125 11.73 -24.26 -13.02
CA THR A 125 12.13 -25.46 -12.29
C THR A 125 12.83 -26.43 -13.23
N LEU A 126 14.11 -26.71 -12.97
CA LEU A 126 14.96 -27.59 -13.82
C LEU A 126 14.86 -29.08 -13.44
N GLY A 127 13.95 -29.46 -12.56
CA GLY A 127 13.77 -30.86 -12.13
C GLY A 127 12.88 -31.71 -13.02
N LYS A 128 12.90 -33.03 -12.84
CA LYS A 128 12.00 -33.97 -13.55
C LYS A 128 10.55 -33.93 -13.05
N LYS A 129 10.31 -33.51 -11.77
CA LYS A 129 8.96 -33.41 -11.18
C LYS A 129 8.34 -32.04 -11.48
N ALA A 130 7.06 -32.03 -11.79
CA ALA A 130 6.28 -30.78 -11.89
C ALA A 130 6.17 -30.16 -10.48
N ALA A 131 6.51 -28.87 -10.37
CA ALA A 131 6.56 -28.19 -9.08
C ALA A 131 5.29 -27.36 -8.79
N TYR A 132 4.53 -26.98 -9.83
CA TYR A 132 3.46 -26.02 -9.67
C TYR A 132 2.14 -26.50 -10.29
N ASP A 133 1.04 -26.32 -9.57
CA ASP A 133 -0.31 -26.62 -10.03
C ASP A 133 -1.27 -25.53 -9.55
N VAL A 134 -2.06 -24.97 -10.47
CA VAL A 134 -3.01 -23.87 -10.18
C VAL A 134 -4.26 -24.39 -9.45
N SER A 135 -4.53 -25.69 -9.50
CA SER A 135 -5.70 -26.28 -8.84
C SER A 135 -5.67 -26.20 -7.31
N ASN A 136 -4.52 -25.89 -6.73
CA ASN A 136 -4.30 -25.80 -5.29
C ASN A 136 -4.34 -24.36 -4.74
N PHE A 137 -4.77 -23.35 -5.53
CA PHE A 137 -4.84 -21.96 -5.12
C PHE A 137 -6.27 -21.41 -5.08
#